data_68645be7220cf083bee979290f5033e2
#
_entry.id   68645be7220cf083bee979290f5033e2
#
_cell.length_a   1.000
_cell.length_b   1.000
_cell.length_c   1.000
_cell.angle_alpha   90.00
_cell.angle_beta   90.00
_cell.angle_gamma   90.00
#
_symmetry.space_group_name_H-M   'P 1'
#
loop_
_entity.id
_entity.type
_entity.pdbx_description
1 polymer ?
#
loop_
_entity_poly.entity_id
_entity_poly.type
_entity_poly.pdbx_seq_one_letter_code
_entity_poly.pdbx_strand_id
1 'polypeptide(L)'
;MEKYKSIIEKINFFAFLGLLASLPYPLPFIKFFWYAWIVTWLLEFRYIGQIQLPKHRGLLYLSGGIFVWLLWNSISICWADNTQAALNLLLRYASMLTIPFIGVFGLNTYYDWRKSFKVLSISCLTSIGVYMFTHYWVVNHLYAFDKHSVHNIVDIDWWHMSELLLNIKHRMHYSSLLCMLFPCLAIIYPKIGKIPTIVTSIVLLLAILMTGSRIAWIYLIVIAIITIGWIVLPGKKGWIKGLGVGLAIIVIALGTVLGMLVHPRNGGQSITEMIRVNEDNPVNPAFEPRMAIWHVALEQPKDYIAHGFGAGNATDYLVNRYQQYGWEGYIGRHFSPHNQYLGVCMDLGLIATIVFIIFWIGIPFMFSGTQRYWVLCATAISMCSMMTEMLLGGLEGIVFVVVMAVLGYLLPTTNFRDVRLSSPNSISAHKE
;
A
#
# COMPACT_ATOMS: atom_id res chain seq x y z
N MET A 1 -13.16 16.18 34.88
CA MET A 1 -12.08 16.02 33.88
C MET A 1 -12.08 14.62 33.26
N GLU A 2 -12.18 13.53 34.02
CA GLU A 2 -12.18 12.15 33.50
C GLU A 2 -13.26 11.86 32.47
N LYS A 3 -14.50 12.37 32.69
CA LYS A 3 -15.59 12.20 31.70
C LYS A 3 -15.25 12.81 30.33
N TYR A 4 -14.65 13.98 30.29
CA TYR A 4 -14.24 14.63 29.02
C TYR A 4 -13.09 13.89 28.35
N LYS A 5 -12.11 13.39 29.14
CA LYS A 5 -11.03 12.55 28.65
C LYS A 5 -11.59 11.31 27.92
N SER A 6 -12.46 10.56 28.60
CA SER A 6 -13.10 9.35 28.01
C SER A 6 -13.89 9.66 26.72
N ILE A 7 -14.53 10.83 26.60
CA ILE A 7 -15.26 11.24 25.40
C ILE A 7 -14.26 11.50 24.27
N ILE A 8 -13.19 12.25 24.51
CA ILE A 8 -12.18 12.56 23.47
C ILE A 8 -11.49 11.27 22.98
N GLU A 9 -11.10 10.39 23.90
CA GLU A 9 -10.51 9.07 23.57
C GLU A 9 -11.42 8.23 22.67
N LYS A 10 -12.73 8.22 22.95
CA LYS A 10 -13.72 7.55 22.10
C LYS A 10 -13.82 8.21 20.73
N ILE A 11 -13.90 9.54 20.66
CA ILE A 11 -13.97 10.29 19.39
C ILE A 11 -12.74 10.00 18.55
N ASN A 12 -11.54 9.99 19.16
CA ASN A 12 -10.30 9.65 18.45
C ASN A 12 -10.34 8.23 17.85
N PHE A 13 -10.78 7.25 18.63
CA PHE A 13 -10.95 5.89 18.12
C PHE A 13 -11.98 5.81 16.98
N PHE A 14 -13.12 6.53 17.09
CA PHE A 14 -14.10 6.58 16.01
C PHE A 14 -13.55 7.27 14.75
N ALA A 15 -12.75 8.33 14.90
CA ALA A 15 -12.05 8.96 13.78
C ALA A 15 -11.10 7.97 13.09
N PHE A 16 -10.37 7.14 13.84
CA PHE A 16 -9.54 6.07 13.32
C PHE A 16 -10.36 5.00 12.58
N LEU A 17 -11.50 4.58 13.15
CA LEU A 17 -12.41 3.66 12.45
C LEU A 17 -12.97 4.29 11.16
N GLY A 18 -13.30 5.58 11.17
CA GLY A 18 -13.68 6.34 9.98
C GLY A 18 -12.57 6.37 8.93
N LEU A 19 -11.31 6.54 9.35
CA LEU A 19 -10.16 6.44 8.47
C LEU A 19 -10.07 5.05 7.82
N LEU A 20 -10.17 3.98 8.61
CA LEU A 20 -10.18 2.61 8.09
C LEU A 20 -11.33 2.38 7.09
N ALA A 21 -12.51 2.89 7.42
CA ALA A 21 -13.69 2.81 6.55
C ALA A 21 -13.52 3.61 5.25
N SER A 22 -12.73 4.69 5.25
CA SER A 22 -12.51 5.53 4.08
C SER A 22 -11.42 5.04 3.13
N LEU A 23 -10.53 4.13 3.59
CA LEU A 23 -9.36 3.68 2.80
C LEU A 23 -9.70 3.15 1.39
N PRO A 24 -10.76 2.37 1.16
CA PRO A 24 -11.09 1.91 -0.18
C PRO A 24 -11.80 2.96 -1.04
N TYR A 25 -12.13 4.12 -0.50
CA TYR A 25 -12.88 5.19 -1.19
C TYR A 25 -11.96 6.34 -1.67
N PRO A 26 -12.50 7.34 -2.40
CA PRO A 26 -11.74 8.45 -2.95
C PRO A 26 -10.93 9.24 -1.90
N LEU A 27 -9.81 9.82 -2.36
CA LEU A 27 -8.85 10.55 -1.52
C LEU A 27 -9.46 11.65 -0.62
N PRO A 28 -10.51 12.41 -1.01
CA PRO A 28 -11.12 13.40 -0.13
C PRO A 28 -11.64 12.83 1.19
N PHE A 29 -12.25 11.62 1.16
CA PHE A 29 -12.74 10.94 2.37
C PHE A 29 -11.58 10.50 3.27
N ILE A 30 -10.50 9.99 2.66
CA ILE A 30 -9.28 9.61 3.40
C ILE A 30 -8.69 10.84 4.07
N LYS A 31 -8.55 11.96 3.35
CA LYS A 31 -8.03 13.23 3.90
C LYS A 31 -8.87 13.70 5.10
N PHE A 32 -10.19 13.71 4.96
CA PHE A 32 -11.09 14.13 6.03
C PHE A 32 -10.86 13.34 7.32
N PHE A 33 -10.93 12.00 7.25
CA PHE A 33 -10.76 11.16 8.43
C PHE A 33 -9.32 11.10 8.93
N TRP A 34 -8.32 11.24 8.04
CA TRP A 34 -6.93 11.37 8.41
C TRP A 34 -6.69 12.61 9.29
N TYR A 35 -7.16 13.76 8.85
CA TYR A 35 -7.03 14.98 9.64
C TYR A 35 -7.88 14.95 10.92
N ALA A 36 -9.10 14.43 10.85
CA ALA A 36 -9.94 14.26 12.03
C ALA A 36 -9.27 13.38 13.08
N TRP A 37 -8.62 12.29 12.66
CA TRP A 37 -7.88 11.40 13.56
C TRP A 37 -6.68 12.11 14.20
N ILE A 38 -5.86 12.83 13.43
CA ILE A 38 -4.71 13.57 13.94
C ILE A 38 -5.18 14.68 14.91
N VAL A 39 -6.18 15.47 14.54
CA VAL A 39 -6.68 16.58 15.39
C VAL A 39 -7.24 16.04 16.71
N THR A 40 -8.06 15.01 16.67
CA THR A 40 -8.64 14.42 17.88
C THR A 40 -7.57 13.79 18.76
N TRP A 41 -6.53 13.19 18.17
CA TRP A 41 -5.37 12.67 18.90
C TRP A 41 -4.54 13.79 19.55
N LEU A 42 -4.34 14.93 18.88
CA LEU A 42 -3.69 16.10 19.47
C LEU A 42 -4.51 16.71 20.61
N LEU A 43 -5.82 16.67 20.53
CA LEU A 43 -6.70 17.09 21.64
C LEU A 43 -6.61 16.14 22.84
N GLU A 44 -6.47 14.84 22.59
CA GLU A 44 -6.25 13.81 23.60
C GLU A 44 -4.93 14.03 24.33
N PHE A 45 -3.89 14.50 23.64
CA PHE A 45 -2.57 14.78 24.19
C PHE A 45 -2.57 15.71 25.40
N ARG A 46 -3.48 16.68 25.46
CA ARG A 46 -3.63 17.58 26.64
C ARG A 46 -3.90 16.82 27.94
N TYR A 47 -4.35 15.59 27.87
CA TYR A 47 -4.77 14.80 29.03
C TYR A 47 -3.81 13.62 29.31
N ILE A 48 -2.92 13.28 28.39
CA ILE A 48 -2.00 12.14 28.51
C ILE A 48 -0.76 12.45 29.38
N GLY A 49 -0.54 13.67 29.80
CA GLY A 49 0.36 14.16 30.84
C GLY A 49 1.73 13.51 31.11
N GLN A 50 2.07 12.41 30.44
CA GLN A 50 3.37 11.73 30.60
C GLN A 50 3.88 11.22 29.25
N ILE A 51 5.01 11.78 28.80
CA ILE A 51 5.78 11.26 27.67
C ILE A 51 6.32 9.89 28.09
N GLN A 52 5.87 8.83 27.45
CA GLN A 52 6.44 7.49 27.64
C GLN A 52 7.31 7.15 26.43
N LEU A 53 8.58 6.81 26.68
CA LEU A 53 9.41 6.27 25.62
C LEU A 53 8.78 4.97 25.09
N PRO A 54 8.73 4.78 23.76
CA PRO A 54 8.11 3.61 23.19
C PRO A 54 8.83 2.35 23.68
N LYS A 55 8.10 1.52 24.41
CA LYS A 55 8.61 0.21 24.88
C LYS A 55 8.61 -0.82 23.75
N HIS A 56 7.89 -0.54 22.66
CA HIS A 56 7.73 -1.48 21.55
C HIS A 56 8.85 -1.30 20.52
N ARG A 57 9.70 -2.33 20.37
CA ARG A 57 10.88 -2.31 19.47
C ARG A 57 10.55 -1.94 18.03
N GLY A 58 9.41 -2.43 17.51
CA GLY A 58 8.97 -2.13 16.14
C GLY A 58 8.64 -0.66 15.93
N LEU A 59 7.92 -0.03 16.89
CA LEU A 59 7.62 1.39 16.80
C LEU A 59 8.87 2.25 16.98
N LEU A 60 9.79 1.86 17.86
CA LEU A 60 11.07 2.55 18.03
C LEU A 60 11.90 2.51 16.74
N TYR A 61 11.99 1.35 16.10
CA TYR A 61 12.71 1.18 14.82
C TYR A 61 12.10 2.02 13.71
N LEU A 62 10.76 1.96 13.55
CA LEU A 62 10.02 2.77 12.58
C LEU A 62 10.23 4.26 12.83
N SER A 63 10.12 4.69 14.09
CA SER A 63 10.32 6.09 14.47
C SER A 63 11.73 6.59 14.14
N GLY A 64 12.75 5.81 14.49
CA GLY A 64 14.14 6.13 14.18
C GLY A 64 14.40 6.23 12.68
N GLY A 65 13.91 5.24 11.91
CA GLY A 65 14.04 5.24 10.45
C GLY A 65 13.33 6.41 9.77
N ILE A 66 12.11 6.73 10.19
CA ILE A 66 11.36 7.90 9.69
C ILE A 66 12.10 9.20 10.01
N PHE A 67 12.65 9.32 11.23
CA PHE A 67 13.41 10.51 11.61
C PHE A 67 14.68 10.68 10.76
N VAL A 68 15.46 9.60 10.59
CA VAL A 68 16.65 9.60 9.72
C VAL A 68 16.27 9.94 8.27
N TRP A 69 15.17 9.37 7.78
CA TRP A 69 14.64 9.65 6.45
C TRP A 69 14.29 11.12 6.25
N LEU A 70 13.55 11.71 7.20
CA LEU A 70 13.17 13.12 7.15
C LEU A 70 14.39 14.03 7.26
N LEU A 71 15.32 13.71 8.14
CA LEU A 71 16.56 14.47 8.31
C LEU A 71 17.38 14.48 7.02
N TRP A 72 17.55 13.31 6.37
CA TRP A 72 18.30 13.21 5.11
C TRP A 72 17.63 14.00 4.00
N ASN A 73 16.31 13.89 3.83
CA ASN A 73 15.57 14.70 2.87
C ASN A 73 15.68 16.19 3.18
N SER A 74 15.66 16.61 4.45
CA SER A 74 15.82 18.01 4.84
C SER A 74 17.21 18.56 4.50
N ILE A 75 18.26 17.78 4.77
CA ILE A 75 19.64 18.16 4.44
C ILE A 75 19.80 18.28 2.92
N SER A 76 19.16 17.40 2.13
CA SER A 76 19.28 17.40 0.68
C SER A 76 18.68 18.64 0.01
N ILE A 77 17.87 19.43 0.71
CA ILE A 77 17.36 20.71 0.22
C ILE A 77 18.51 21.69 -0.07
N CYS A 78 19.64 21.57 0.64
CA CYS A 78 20.78 22.47 0.49
C CYS A 78 21.42 22.42 -0.91
N TRP A 79 21.19 21.35 -1.68
CA TRP A 79 21.69 21.21 -3.06
C TRP A 79 20.60 20.95 -4.09
N ALA A 80 19.34 21.05 -3.69
CA ALA A 80 18.20 20.90 -4.59
C ALA A 80 18.01 22.14 -5.45
N ASP A 81 17.98 21.98 -6.77
CA ASP A 81 17.74 23.08 -7.70
C ASP A 81 16.33 23.66 -7.54
N ASN A 82 15.33 22.80 -7.35
CA ASN A 82 13.94 23.18 -7.09
C ASN A 82 13.62 22.99 -5.60
N THR A 83 13.92 23.99 -4.78
CA THR A 83 13.64 23.97 -3.33
C THR A 83 12.15 23.87 -3.01
N GLN A 84 11.27 24.39 -3.89
CA GLN A 84 9.81 24.28 -3.69
C GLN A 84 9.33 22.84 -3.83
N ALA A 85 9.84 22.10 -4.82
CA ALA A 85 9.56 20.68 -4.99
C ALA A 85 10.06 19.89 -3.76
N ALA A 86 11.25 20.19 -3.27
CA ALA A 86 11.84 19.58 -2.09
C ALA A 86 10.99 19.81 -0.83
N LEU A 87 10.57 21.04 -0.58
CA LEU A 87 9.70 21.38 0.55
C LEU A 87 8.34 20.69 0.45
N ASN A 88 7.73 20.64 -0.73
CA ASN A 88 6.45 19.95 -0.95
C ASN A 88 6.56 18.45 -0.67
N LEU A 89 7.68 17.81 -1.06
CA LEU A 89 7.93 16.41 -0.77
C LEU A 89 8.14 16.18 0.73
N LEU A 90 8.93 17.04 1.39
CA LEU A 90 9.16 16.96 2.83
C LEU A 90 7.88 17.12 3.64
N LEU A 91 6.99 18.05 3.26
CA LEU A 91 5.69 18.22 3.90
C LEU A 91 4.80 16.98 3.75
N ARG A 92 4.86 16.26 2.62
CA ARG A 92 4.17 14.98 2.46
C ARG A 92 4.75 13.92 3.40
N TYR A 93 6.08 13.80 3.46
CA TYR A 93 6.75 12.85 4.34
C TYR A 93 6.53 13.17 5.83
N ALA A 94 6.31 14.43 6.19
CA ALA A 94 5.97 14.83 7.56
C ALA A 94 4.70 14.13 8.08
N SER A 95 3.79 13.69 7.20
CA SER A 95 2.64 12.86 7.58
C SER A 95 3.06 11.52 8.23
N MET A 96 4.24 11.01 7.93
CA MET A 96 4.78 9.78 8.55
C MET A 96 5.17 9.98 10.01
N LEU A 97 5.35 11.23 10.48
CA LEU A 97 5.62 11.53 11.90
C LEU A 97 4.51 11.05 12.83
N THR A 98 3.32 10.74 12.31
CA THR A 98 2.25 10.09 13.08
C THR A 98 2.74 8.82 13.77
N ILE A 99 3.63 8.04 13.15
CA ILE A 99 4.19 6.80 13.75
C ILE A 99 5.08 7.10 14.97
N PRO A 100 6.12 7.95 14.87
CA PRO A 100 6.89 8.35 16.05
C PRO A 100 6.04 8.94 17.18
N PHE A 101 5.07 9.79 16.84
CA PHE A 101 4.19 10.37 17.83
C PHE A 101 3.36 9.31 18.55
N ILE A 102 2.76 8.35 17.84
CA ILE A 102 2.07 7.21 18.44
C ILE A 102 3.05 6.38 19.29
N GLY A 103 4.29 6.22 18.81
CA GLY A 103 5.33 5.50 19.55
C GLY A 103 5.64 6.14 20.92
N VAL A 104 5.72 7.47 20.97
CA VAL A 104 6.05 8.23 22.18
C VAL A 104 4.84 8.38 23.12
N PHE A 105 3.66 8.65 22.58
CA PHE A 105 2.48 9.00 23.36
C PHE A 105 1.49 7.85 23.51
N GLY A 106 1.65 6.79 22.68
CA GLY A 106 0.77 5.63 22.70
C GLY A 106 -0.58 5.86 22.03
N LEU A 107 -1.37 4.82 22.08
CA LEU A 107 -2.79 4.80 21.71
C LEU A 107 -3.61 4.60 22.99
N ASN A 108 -4.81 5.19 23.04
CA ASN A 108 -5.69 5.05 24.19
C ASN A 108 -6.27 3.62 24.30
N THR A 109 -6.92 3.33 25.42
CA THR A 109 -7.44 2.00 25.76
C THR A 109 -8.63 1.54 24.93
N TYR A 110 -9.26 2.43 24.16
CA TYR A 110 -10.39 2.10 23.27
C TYR A 110 -9.97 1.42 21.99
N TYR A 111 -8.69 1.54 21.58
CA TYR A 111 -8.20 0.89 20.39
C TYR A 111 -8.29 -0.64 20.50
N ASP A 112 -9.14 -1.21 19.66
CA ASP A 112 -9.39 -2.64 19.58
C ASP A 112 -9.11 -3.14 18.14
N TRP A 113 -8.12 -4.01 18.01
CA TRP A 113 -7.75 -4.58 16.71
C TRP A 113 -8.92 -5.32 16.05
N ARG A 114 -9.79 -6.01 16.82
CA ARG A 114 -10.91 -6.79 16.28
C ARG A 114 -11.94 -5.87 15.62
N LYS A 115 -12.28 -4.76 16.27
CA LYS A 115 -13.17 -3.74 15.71
C LYS A 115 -12.54 -3.09 14.49
N SER A 116 -11.26 -2.76 14.56
CA SER A 116 -10.50 -2.15 13.46
C SER A 116 -10.48 -3.04 12.22
N PHE A 117 -10.12 -4.32 12.37
CA PHE A 117 -10.14 -5.29 11.26
C PHE A 117 -11.54 -5.55 10.71
N LYS A 118 -12.56 -5.59 11.58
CA LYS A 118 -13.95 -5.73 11.15
C LYS A 118 -14.39 -4.56 10.29
N VAL A 119 -14.11 -3.32 10.71
CA VAL A 119 -14.45 -2.11 9.94
C VAL A 119 -13.72 -2.10 8.60
N LEU A 120 -12.41 -2.33 8.58
CA LEU A 120 -11.64 -2.40 7.35
C LEU A 120 -12.20 -3.46 6.39
N SER A 121 -12.46 -4.66 6.87
CA SER A 121 -12.97 -5.76 6.05
C SER A 121 -14.37 -5.45 5.48
N ILE A 122 -15.28 -4.97 6.31
CA ILE A 122 -16.64 -4.59 5.86
C ILE A 122 -16.54 -3.47 4.82
N SER A 123 -15.74 -2.45 5.07
CA SER A 123 -15.59 -1.33 4.14
C SER A 123 -15.00 -1.76 2.79
N CYS A 124 -13.98 -2.60 2.78
CA CYS A 124 -13.44 -3.13 1.53
C CYS A 124 -14.46 -4.00 0.78
N LEU A 125 -15.22 -4.86 1.48
CA LEU A 125 -16.25 -5.69 0.84
C LEU A 125 -17.41 -4.84 0.30
N THR A 126 -17.86 -3.82 1.04
CA THR A 126 -18.91 -2.92 0.56
C THR A 126 -18.43 -2.06 -0.61
N SER A 127 -17.17 -1.65 -0.62
CA SER A 127 -16.60 -0.89 -1.74
C SER A 127 -16.63 -1.69 -3.06
N ILE A 128 -16.44 -3.00 -3.01
CA ILE A 128 -16.57 -3.86 -4.20
C ILE A 128 -17.97 -3.71 -4.79
N GLY A 129 -19.01 -3.85 -3.96
CA GLY A 129 -20.41 -3.69 -4.39
C GLY A 129 -20.69 -2.28 -4.92
N VAL A 130 -20.20 -1.25 -4.24
CA VAL A 130 -20.36 0.16 -4.67
C VAL A 130 -19.72 0.38 -6.03
N TYR A 131 -18.48 -0.06 -6.23
CA TYR A 131 -17.78 0.13 -7.51
C TYR A 131 -18.43 -0.68 -8.65
N MET A 132 -18.88 -1.90 -8.39
CA MET A 132 -19.62 -2.71 -9.37
C MET A 132 -20.95 -2.03 -9.74
N PHE A 133 -21.70 -1.55 -8.76
CA PHE A 133 -22.96 -0.83 -9.00
C PHE A 133 -22.74 0.46 -9.77
N THR A 134 -21.73 1.26 -9.38
CA THR A 134 -21.41 2.52 -10.05
C THR A 134 -21.00 2.26 -11.50
N HIS A 135 -20.17 1.25 -11.74
CA HIS A 135 -19.77 0.84 -13.09
C HIS A 135 -21.01 0.45 -13.94
N TYR A 136 -21.85 -0.42 -13.42
CA TYR A 136 -23.08 -0.85 -14.08
C TYR A 136 -23.99 0.34 -14.39
N TRP A 137 -24.17 1.25 -13.42
CA TRP A 137 -25.02 2.42 -13.59
C TRP A 137 -24.47 3.42 -14.62
N VAL A 138 -23.17 3.70 -14.58
CA VAL A 138 -22.48 4.58 -15.54
C VAL A 138 -22.59 4.03 -16.95
N VAL A 139 -22.29 2.74 -17.15
CA VAL A 139 -22.36 2.09 -18.46
C VAL A 139 -23.79 2.16 -19.02
N ASN A 140 -24.81 1.89 -18.22
CA ASN A 140 -26.18 1.82 -18.73
C ASN A 140 -26.88 3.17 -18.88
N HIS A 141 -26.49 4.21 -18.14
CA HIS A 141 -27.20 5.49 -18.13
C HIS A 141 -26.45 6.64 -18.79
N LEU A 142 -25.15 6.75 -18.63
CA LEU A 142 -24.38 7.85 -19.20
C LEU A 142 -24.00 7.59 -20.67
N TYR A 143 -23.72 6.33 -21.02
CA TYR A 143 -23.34 5.98 -22.38
C TYR A 143 -24.52 5.65 -23.30
N ALA A 144 -25.71 5.43 -22.75
CA ALA A 144 -26.92 5.26 -23.56
C ALA A 144 -27.33 6.55 -24.29
N PHE A 145 -26.87 7.75 -23.87
CA PHE A 145 -27.19 9.04 -24.48
C PHE A 145 -26.32 9.37 -25.70
N ASP A 146 -25.16 8.78 -25.88
CA ASP A 146 -24.25 9.07 -27.00
C ASP A 146 -24.02 7.83 -27.87
N LYS A 147 -25.08 7.43 -28.59
CA LYS A 147 -25.06 6.28 -29.50
C LYS A 147 -24.09 6.41 -30.69
N HIS A 148 -23.56 7.60 -30.96
CA HIS A 148 -22.70 7.85 -32.12
C HIS A 148 -21.19 7.80 -31.84
N SER A 149 -20.75 7.91 -30.60
CA SER A 149 -19.35 7.74 -30.19
C SER A 149 -19.04 6.34 -29.64
N VAL A 150 -20.02 5.45 -29.62
CA VAL A 150 -20.04 4.18 -28.85
C VAL A 150 -19.44 2.98 -29.60
N HIS A 151 -18.91 3.14 -30.81
CA HIS A 151 -18.26 2.01 -31.49
C HIS A 151 -17.05 1.42 -30.74
N ASN A 152 -16.51 2.15 -29.76
CA ASN A 152 -15.39 1.66 -28.92
C ASN A 152 -15.79 1.28 -27.48
N ILE A 153 -17.06 1.45 -27.10
CA ILE A 153 -17.51 1.26 -25.71
C ILE A 153 -18.22 -0.09 -25.48
N VAL A 154 -18.72 -0.71 -26.57
CA VAL A 154 -19.23 -2.09 -26.49
C VAL A 154 -18.13 -3.10 -26.20
N ASP A 155 -16.87 -2.74 -26.47
CA ASP A 155 -15.67 -3.45 -26.03
C ASP A 155 -15.21 -3.05 -24.60
N ILE A 156 -15.98 -2.26 -23.85
CA ILE A 156 -15.79 -2.09 -22.41
C ILE A 156 -16.30 -3.38 -21.76
N ASP A 157 -15.51 -4.38 -21.98
CA ASP A 157 -15.58 -5.62 -21.24
C ASP A 157 -15.64 -5.35 -19.75
N TRP A 158 -16.31 -6.18 -19.02
CA TRP A 158 -16.38 -6.22 -17.56
C TRP A 158 -15.02 -6.01 -16.84
N TRP A 159 -13.93 -6.14 -17.57
CA TRP A 159 -12.54 -5.96 -17.18
C TRP A 159 -12.11 -4.49 -17.03
N HIS A 160 -12.91 -3.53 -17.53
CA HIS A 160 -12.59 -2.11 -17.49
C HIS A 160 -13.15 -1.36 -16.27
N MET A 161 -13.58 -2.07 -15.22
CA MET A 161 -13.78 -1.45 -13.90
C MET A 161 -12.52 -0.66 -13.47
N SER A 162 -11.38 -1.01 -14.05
CA SER A 162 -10.11 -0.31 -13.88
C SER A 162 -10.12 1.15 -14.34
N GLU A 163 -10.87 1.55 -15.37
CA GLU A 163 -10.87 2.95 -15.85
C GLU A 163 -11.77 3.85 -15.00
N LEU A 164 -12.90 3.34 -14.55
CA LEU A 164 -13.72 4.05 -13.57
C LEU A 164 -12.99 4.20 -12.24
N LEU A 165 -12.29 3.15 -11.80
CA LEU A 165 -11.45 3.19 -10.60
C LEU A 165 -10.28 4.16 -10.74
N LEU A 166 -9.70 4.34 -11.93
CA LEU A 166 -8.62 5.31 -12.17
C LEU A 166 -9.04 6.75 -11.86
N ASN A 167 -10.30 7.10 -12.13
CA ASN A 167 -10.82 8.43 -11.84
C ASN A 167 -11.26 8.61 -10.38
N ILE A 168 -11.55 7.50 -9.68
CA ILE A 168 -12.07 7.51 -8.30
C ILE A 168 -10.99 7.12 -7.30
N LYS A 169 -10.25 6.04 -7.60
CA LYS A 169 -9.20 5.47 -6.74
C LYS A 169 -8.10 4.83 -7.58
N HIS A 170 -6.83 5.10 -7.24
CA HIS A 170 -5.73 4.48 -7.97
C HIS A 170 -5.74 2.94 -7.78
N ARG A 171 -5.70 2.19 -8.90
CA ARG A 171 -5.82 0.72 -8.94
C ARG A 171 -4.87 0.00 -7.99
N MET A 172 -3.62 0.45 -7.93
CA MET A 172 -2.59 -0.16 -7.10
C MET A 172 -2.96 -0.05 -5.61
N HIS A 173 -3.38 1.14 -5.14
CA HIS A 173 -3.75 1.33 -3.74
C HIS A 173 -4.97 0.52 -3.36
N TYR A 174 -5.96 0.44 -4.26
CA TYR A 174 -7.16 -0.36 -4.02
C TYR A 174 -6.84 -1.86 -3.96
N SER A 175 -6.08 -2.37 -4.94
CA SER A 175 -5.68 -3.79 -4.95
C SER A 175 -4.77 -4.16 -3.78
N SER A 176 -3.90 -3.25 -3.31
CA SER A 176 -3.10 -3.46 -2.11
C SER A 176 -3.97 -3.67 -0.87
N LEU A 177 -5.03 -2.87 -0.72
CA LEU A 177 -5.99 -3.02 0.38
C LEU A 177 -6.74 -4.36 0.29
N LEU A 178 -7.25 -4.73 -0.89
CA LEU A 178 -7.92 -6.01 -1.09
C LEU A 178 -6.99 -7.19 -0.79
N CYS A 179 -5.73 -7.11 -1.22
CA CYS A 179 -4.73 -8.14 -0.93
C CYS A 179 -4.44 -8.26 0.58
N MET A 180 -4.43 -7.14 1.32
CA MET A 180 -4.26 -7.17 2.79
C MET A 180 -5.43 -7.83 3.53
N LEU A 181 -6.59 -8.04 2.91
CA LEU A 181 -7.65 -8.80 3.53
C LEU A 181 -7.35 -10.30 3.62
N PHE A 182 -6.46 -10.88 2.80
CA PHE A 182 -6.06 -12.28 2.95
C PHE A 182 -5.30 -12.55 4.25
N PRO A 183 -4.25 -11.79 4.64
CA PRO A 183 -3.68 -11.90 5.97
C PRO A 183 -4.69 -11.64 7.09
N CYS A 184 -5.61 -10.68 6.91
CA CYS A 184 -6.69 -10.45 7.85
C CYS A 184 -7.57 -11.72 8.02
N LEU A 185 -8.02 -12.33 6.92
CA LEU A 185 -8.77 -13.57 6.94
C LEU A 185 -7.98 -14.70 7.61
N ALA A 186 -6.68 -14.81 7.36
CA ALA A 186 -5.85 -15.83 8.01
C ALA A 186 -5.80 -15.66 9.53
N ILE A 187 -5.77 -14.43 10.04
CA ILE A 187 -5.77 -14.10 11.47
C ILE A 187 -7.14 -14.42 12.10
N ILE A 188 -8.25 -14.07 11.43
CA ILE A 188 -9.61 -14.22 11.98
C ILE A 188 -10.26 -15.56 11.65
N TYR A 189 -9.69 -16.35 10.71
CA TYR A 189 -10.20 -17.66 10.27
C TYR A 189 -10.66 -18.57 11.40
N PRO A 190 -9.92 -18.71 12.53
CA PRO A 190 -10.35 -19.59 13.62
C PRO A 190 -11.73 -19.26 14.20
N LYS A 191 -12.22 -18.03 13.99
CA LYS A 191 -13.50 -17.54 14.50
C LYS A 191 -14.62 -17.59 13.48
N ILE A 192 -14.31 -17.33 12.21
CA ILE A 192 -15.33 -17.25 11.15
C ILE A 192 -15.59 -18.60 10.45
N GLY A 193 -14.66 -19.54 10.55
CA GLY A 193 -14.81 -20.89 9.98
C GLY A 193 -14.45 -20.98 8.48
N LYS A 194 -14.54 -22.21 7.93
CA LYS A 194 -14.08 -22.54 6.57
C LYS A 194 -14.92 -21.87 5.47
N ILE A 195 -16.23 -22.03 5.53
CA ILE A 195 -17.13 -21.62 4.43
C ILE A 195 -17.09 -20.11 4.21
N PRO A 196 -17.29 -19.24 5.23
CA PRO A 196 -17.17 -17.80 5.04
C PRO A 196 -15.79 -17.37 4.54
N THR A 197 -14.72 -18.02 5.01
CA THR A 197 -13.35 -17.70 4.55
C THR A 197 -13.18 -18.00 3.06
N ILE A 198 -13.64 -19.17 2.59
CA ILE A 198 -13.55 -19.55 1.18
C ILE A 198 -14.37 -18.58 0.31
N VAL A 199 -15.63 -18.33 0.69
CA VAL A 199 -16.51 -17.42 -0.05
C VAL A 199 -15.88 -16.01 -0.14
N THR A 200 -15.43 -15.47 0.99
CA THR A 200 -14.78 -14.14 0.99
C THR A 200 -13.50 -14.14 0.15
N SER A 201 -12.70 -15.21 0.21
CA SER A 201 -11.48 -15.29 -0.63
C SER A 201 -11.79 -15.32 -2.12
N ILE A 202 -12.85 -16.02 -2.54
CA ILE A 202 -13.31 -16.05 -3.94
C ILE A 202 -13.77 -14.64 -4.36
N VAL A 203 -14.59 -13.97 -3.55
CA VAL A 203 -15.05 -12.61 -3.84
C VAL A 203 -13.87 -11.63 -3.97
N LEU A 204 -12.87 -11.72 -3.08
CA LEU A 204 -11.68 -10.89 -3.15
C LEU A 204 -10.84 -11.17 -4.40
N LEU A 205 -10.66 -12.44 -4.77
CA LEU A 205 -9.94 -12.80 -5.99
C LEU A 205 -10.63 -12.25 -7.24
N LEU A 206 -11.96 -12.39 -7.33
CA LEU A 206 -12.74 -11.81 -8.44
C LEU A 206 -12.63 -10.28 -8.47
N ALA A 207 -12.73 -9.63 -7.31
CA ALA A 207 -12.57 -8.18 -7.22
C ALA A 207 -11.18 -7.71 -7.65
N ILE A 208 -10.12 -8.41 -7.25
CA ILE A 208 -8.75 -8.11 -7.65
C ILE A 208 -8.57 -8.29 -9.16
N LEU A 209 -9.12 -9.36 -9.74
CA LEU A 209 -9.17 -9.56 -11.19
C LEU A 209 -9.79 -8.34 -11.89
N MET A 210 -10.94 -7.89 -11.40
CA MET A 210 -11.67 -6.74 -11.97
C MET A 210 -10.90 -5.42 -11.87
N THR A 211 -9.95 -5.28 -10.94
CA THR A 211 -9.11 -4.05 -10.88
C THR A 211 -8.18 -3.89 -12.10
N GLY A 212 -7.90 -4.96 -12.85
CA GLY A 212 -6.89 -4.95 -13.92
C GLY A 212 -5.48 -4.57 -13.45
N SER A 213 -5.19 -4.66 -12.17
CA SER A 213 -3.90 -4.31 -11.58
C SER A 213 -2.91 -5.46 -11.72
N ARG A 214 -1.94 -5.34 -12.63
CA ARG A 214 -0.90 -6.37 -12.84
C ARG A 214 -0.08 -6.65 -11.58
N ILE A 215 0.26 -5.63 -10.80
CA ILE A 215 1.04 -5.76 -9.58
C ILE A 215 0.29 -6.52 -8.47
N ALA A 216 -1.04 -6.53 -8.50
CA ALA A 216 -1.85 -7.23 -7.50
C ALA A 216 -1.62 -8.75 -7.51
N TRP A 217 -1.27 -9.32 -8.65
CA TRP A 217 -0.90 -10.72 -8.77
C TRP A 217 0.40 -11.03 -8.03
N ILE A 218 1.38 -10.13 -8.14
CA ILE A 218 2.63 -10.23 -7.38
C ILE A 218 2.33 -10.17 -5.89
N TYR A 219 1.43 -9.28 -5.45
CA TYR A 219 1.00 -9.22 -4.04
C TYR A 219 0.40 -10.54 -3.57
N LEU A 220 -0.50 -11.14 -4.36
CA LEU A 220 -1.12 -12.42 -4.01
C LEU A 220 -0.09 -13.54 -3.87
N ILE A 221 0.87 -13.65 -4.80
CA ILE A 221 1.94 -14.64 -4.74
C ILE A 221 2.77 -14.43 -3.47
N VAL A 222 3.20 -13.20 -3.21
CA VAL A 222 4.03 -12.87 -2.05
C VAL A 222 3.29 -13.16 -0.74
N ILE A 223 2.01 -12.74 -0.63
CA ILE A 223 1.19 -13.03 0.55
C ILE A 223 0.99 -14.54 0.72
N ALA A 224 0.74 -15.28 -0.37
CA ALA A 224 0.60 -16.73 -0.31
C ALA A 224 1.89 -17.37 0.22
N ILE A 225 3.05 -17.00 -0.31
CA ILE A 225 4.36 -17.50 0.16
C ILE A 225 4.54 -17.22 1.66
N ILE A 226 4.32 -15.98 2.09
CA ILE A 226 4.45 -15.58 3.50
C ILE A 226 3.47 -16.35 4.38
N THR A 227 2.18 -16.38 4.01
CA THR A 227 1.11 -17.02 4.81
C THR A 227 1.37 -18.51 4.97
N ILE A 228 1.79 -19.14 3.91
CA ILE A 228 2.06 -20.56 3.86
C ILE A 228 3.35 -20.88 4.63
N GLY A 229 4.42 -20.11 4.42
CA GLY A 229 5.63 -20.22 5.23
C GLY A 229 5.31 -20.11 6.72
N TRP A 230 4.46 -19.13 7.09
CA TRP A 230 4.04 -18.93 8.48
C TRP A 230 3.24 -20.08 9.07
N ILE A 231 2.33 -20.68 8.28
CA ILE A 231 1.45 -21.77 8.74
C ILE A 231 2.15 -23.13 8.73
N VAL A 232 3.03 -23.36 7.75
CA VAL A 232 3.53 -24.70 7.42
C VAL A 232 4.89 -25.00 8.04
N LEU A 233 5.85 -24.07 7.96
CA LEU A 233 7.24 -24.32 8.35
C LEU A 233 7.45 -24.77 9.81
N PRO A 234 6.67 -24.34 10.82
CA PRO A 234 6.92 -24.71 12.20
C PRO A 234 6.43 -26.13 12.63
N GLY A 235 6.11 -27.03 11.71
CA GLY A 235 5.56 -28.37 12.06
C GLY A 235 6.49 -29.54 11.71
N LYS A 236 6.43 -30.67 12.50
CA LYS A 236 7.23 -31.90 12.28
C LYS A 236 7.04 -32.58 10.90
N LYS A 237 6.02 -32.20 10.11
CA LYS A 237 5.75 -32.65 8.72
C LYS A 237 5.86 -31.48 7.72
N GLY A 238 6.71 -30.50 8.01
CA GLY A 238 6.82 -29.26 7.25
C GLY A 238 7.14 -29.45 5.76
N TRP A 239 7.96 -30.44 5.41
CA TRP A 239 8.39 -30.68 4.02
C TRP A 239 7.23 -31.15 3.11
N ILE A 240 6.33 -32.06 3.57
CA ILE A 240 5.18 -32.54 2.78
C ILE A 240 4.19 -31.40 2.56
N LYS A 241 3.96 -30.61 3.62
CA LYS A 241 3.12 -29.42 3.53
C LYS A 241 3.76 -28.37 2.65
N GLY A 242 5.11 -28.21 2.71
CA GLY A 242 5.87 -27.32 1.85
C GLY A 242 5.74 -27.66 0.35
N LEU A 243 5.63 -28.94 0.01
CA LEU A 243 5.44 -29.39 -1.36
C LEU A 243 4.05 -28.99 -1.91
N GLY A 244 3.00 -29.20 -1.13
CA GLY A 244 1.65 -28.76 -1.48
C GLY A 244 1.52 -27.25 -1.65
N VAL A 245 2.31 -26.54 -0.91
CA VAL A 245 2.49 -25.08 -0.94
C VAL A 245 3.22 -24.63 -2.20
N GLY A 246 4.36 -25.25 -2.50
CA GLY A 246 5.08 -24.98 -3.74
C GLY A 246 4.18 -25.16 -4.95
N LEU A 247 3.36 -26.23 -4.94
CA LEU A 247 2.39 -26.49 -6.00
C LEU A 247 1.31 -25.39 -6.08
N ALA A 248 0.77 -24.96 -4.93
CA ALA A 248 -0.21 -23.86 -4.89
C ALA A 248 0.38 -22.54 -5.40
N ILE A 249 1.63 -22.23 -5.05
CA ILE A 249 2.35 -21.05 -5.56
C ILE A 249 2.55 -21.15 -7.07
N ILE A 250 2.95 -22.32 -7.59
CA ILE A 250 3.11 -22.56 -9.03
C ILE A 250 1.76 -22.38 -9.75
N VAL A 251 0.68 -22.92 -9.22
CA VAL A 251 -0.68 -22.76 -9.81
C VAL A 251 -1.11 -21.29 -9.80
N ILE A 252 -0.87 -20.57 -8.70
CA ILE A 252 -1.18 -19.14 -8.62
C ILE A 252 -0.30 -18.35 -9.61
N ALA A 253 0.99 -18.66 -9.69
CA ALA A 253 1.92 -18.01 -10.63
C ALA A 253 1.53 -18.28 -12.09
N LEU A 254 1.21 -19.53 -12.44
CA LEU A 254 0.73 -19.90 -13.78
C LEU A 254 -0.61 -19.21 -14.09
N GLY A 255 -1.56 -19.22 -13.16
CA GLY A 255 -2.84 -18.51 -13.32
C GLY A 255 -2.64 -17.00 -13.47
N THR A 256 -1.64 -16.43 -12.81
CA THR A 256 -1.23 -15.04 -12.95
C THR A 256 -0.70 -14.74 -14.34
N VAL A 257 0.25 -15.55 -14.81
CA VAL A 257 0.84 -15.39 -16.17
C VAL A 257 -0.23 -15.55 -17.23
N LEU A 258 -1.07 -16.59 -17.12
CA LEU A 258 -2.19 -16.80 -18.05
C LEU A 258 -3.18 -15.64 -18.00
N GLY A 259 -3.55 -15.17 -16.79
CA GLY A 259 -4.42 -14.01 -16.63
C GLY A 259 -3.83 -12.74 -17.24
N MET A 260 -2.52 -12.51 -17.13
CA MET A 260 -1.84 -11.40 -17.80
C MET A 260 -1.84 -11.53 -19.31
N LEU A 261 -1.63 -12.74 -19.85
CA LEU A 261 -1.59 -12.99 -21.29
C LEU A 261 -2.97 -12.86 -21.94
N VAL A 262 -4.02 -13.28 -21.24
CA VAL A 262 -5.41 -13.29 -21.75
C VAL A 262 -6.13 -11.97 -21.45
N HIS A 263 -5.58 -11.12 -20.58
CA HIS A 263 -6.26 -9.89 -20.18
C HIS A 263 -6.43 -8.93 -21.36
N PRO A 264 -7.65 -8.47 -21.69
CA PRO A 264 -7.95 -7.63 -22.85
C PRO A 264 -7.09 -6.36 -22.97
N ARG A 265 -6.70 -5.79 -21.81
CA ARG A 265 -5.82 -4.62 -21.74
C ARG A 265 -4.46 -4.84 -22.43
N ASN A 266 -4.03 -6.08 -22.59
CA ASN A 266 -2.75 -6.37 -23.21
C ASN A 266 -2.87 -6.47 -24.74
N GLY A 267 -4.10 -6.41 -25.32
CA GLY A 267 -4.34 -6.35 -26.76
C GLY A 267 -3.70 -7.48 -27.57
N GLY A 268 -3.42 -8.64 -26.94
CA GLY A 268 -2.69 -9.74 -27.56
C GLY A 268 -1.18 -9.48 -27.76
N GLN A 269 -0.63 -8.41 -27.14
CA GLN A 269 0.79 -8.08 -27.27
C GLN A 269 1.68 -9.10 -26.56
N SER A 270 2.79 -9.43 -27.19
CA SER A 270 3.82 -10.27 -26.57
C SER A 270 4.53 -9.51 -25.44
N ILE A 271 5.04 -10.25 -24.44
CA ILE A 271 5.86 -9.68 -23.35
C ILE A 271 7.06 -8.91 -23.93
N THR A 272 7.62 -9.36 -25.03
CA THR A 272 8.74 -8.71 -25.73
C THR A 272 8.34 -7.34 -26.30
N GLU A 273 7.13 -7.21 -26.82
CA GLU A 273 6.63 -5.91 -27.31
C GLU A 273 6.34 -4.94 -26.15
N MET A 274 5.90 -5.44 -24.99
CA MET A 274 5.68 -4.63 -23.81
C MET A 274 6.97 -4.05 -23.20
N ILE A 275 8.12 -4.70 -23.43
CA ILE A 275 9.42 -4.32 -22.86
C ILE A 275 10.22 -3.44 -23.84
N ARG A 276 9.89 -3.44 -25.12
CA ARG A 276 10.64 -2.72 -26.13
C ARG A 276 10.35 -1.22 -26.07
N VAL A 277 11.38 -0.40 -25.88
CA VAL A 277 11.27 1.07 -25.96
C VAL A 277 11.30 1.46 -27.44
N ASN A 278 10.28 2.17 -27.92
CA ASN A 278 10.29 2.78 -29.23
C ASN A 278 10.66 4.25 -29.06
N GLU A 279 11.90 4.58 -29.39
CA GLU A 279 12.45 5.94 -29.21
C GLU A 279 11.73 6.96 -30.10
N ASP A 280 11.23 6.53 -31.29
CA ASP A 280 10.53 7.41 -32.21
C ASP A 280 9.10 7.75 -31.76
N ASN A 281 8.44 6.86 -30.99
CA ASN A 281 7.10 7.08 -30.46
C ASN A 281 6.89 6.39 -29.11
N PRO A 282 7.45 6.95 -28.02
CA PRO A 282 7.34 6.36 -26.68
C PRO A 282 5.92 6.45 -26.10
N VAL A 283 5.05 7.28 -26.68
CA VAL A 283 3.65 7.48 -26.25
C VAL A 283 2.69 6.48 -26.91
N ASN A 284 3.21 5.53 -27.72
CA ASN A 284 2.36 4.50 -28.32
C ASN A 284 1.59 3.76 -27.23
N PRO A 285 0.24 3.64 -27.31
CA PRO A 285 -0.58 2.92 -26.32
C PRO A 285 -0.16 1.46 -26.10
N ALA A 286 0.53 0.87 -27.09
CA ALA A 286 1.15 -0.45 -26.99
C ALA A 286 2.27 -0.51 -25.94
N PHE A 287 2.81 0.63 -25.53
CA PHE A 287 3.97 0.74 -24.66
C PHE A 287 3.60 0.92 -23.20
N GLU A 288 4.34 0.26 -22.30
CA GLU A 288 4.31 0.60 -20.89
C GLU A 288 5.13 1.88 -20.68
N PRO A 289 4.52 3.04 -20.38
CA PRO A 289 5.25 4.31 -20.25
C PRO A 289 6.41 4.25 -19.25
N ARG A 290 6.32 3.34 -18.26
CA ARG A 290 7.39 3.16 -17.24
C ARG A 290 8.70 2.70 -17.84
N MET A 291 8.68 1.88 -18.88
CA MET A 291 9.90 1.38 -19.52
C MET A 291 10.67 2.54 -20.19
N ALA A 292 9.95 3.45 -20.85
CA ALA A 292 10.56 4.64 -21.44
C ALA A 292 11.13 5.57 -20.36
N ILE A 293 10.38 5.79 -19.27
CA ILE A 293 10.83 6.60 -18.13
C ILE A 293 12.10 6.00 -17.50
N TRP A 294 12.11 4.68 -17.26
CA TRP A 294 13.27 4.00 -16.65
C TRP A 294 14.48 3.98 -17.60
N HIS A 295 14.25 3.83 -18.90
CA HIS A 295 15.32 3.95 -19.91
C HIS A 295 16.02 5.30 -19.78
N VAL A 296 15.27 6.40 -19.85
CA VAL A 296 15.80 7.76 -19.72
C VAL A 296 16.49 7.99 -18.36
N ALA A 297 15.89 7.49 -17.27
CA ALA A 297 16.48 7.62 -15.94
C ALA A 297 17.82 6.89 -15.82
N LEU A 298 17.98 5.74 -16.48
CA LEU A 298 19.16 4.89 -16.37
C LEU A 298 20.26 5.19 -17.41
N GLU A 299 20.07 6.15 -18.32
CA GLU A 299 21.08 6.52 -19.31
C GLU A 299 22.33 7.18 -18.70
N GLN A 300 22.13 8.05 -17.73
CA GLN A 300 23.23 8.81 -17.11
C GLN A 300 23.19 8.67 -15.57
N PRO A 301 23.35 7.48 -15.00
CA PRO A 301 23.27 7.27 -13.56
C PRO A 301 24.38 7.97 -12.79
N LYS A 302 25.55 8.25 -13.44
CA LYS A 302 26.67 9.01 -12.86
C LYS A 302 26.27 10.41 -12.38
N ASP A 303 25.21 11.01 -12.97
CA ASP A 303 24.76 12.34 -12.63
C ASP A 303 24.13 12.43 -11.23
N TYR A 304 23.56 11.30 -10.73
CA TYR A 304 22.83 11.29 -9.47
C TYR A 304 23.27 10.19 -8.48
N ILE A 305 24.08 9.20 -8.90
CA ILE A 305 24.40 8.03 -8.07
C ILE A 305 25.14 8.39 -6.77
N ALA A 306 25.92 9.47 -6.77
CA ALA A 306 26.72 9.87 -5.63
C ALA A 306 25.88 10.49 -4.49
N HIS A 307 25.14 11.56 -4.77
CA HIS A 307 24.38 12.32 -3.76
C HIS A 307 22.96 12.71 -4.20
N GLY A 308 22.58 12.39 -5.45
CA GLY A 308 21.28 12.74 -6.04
C GLY A 308 21.17 14.24 -6.39
N PHE A 309 19.99 14.60 -6.92
CA PHE A 309 19.65 15.98 -7.32
C PHE A 309 19.04 16.79 -6.17
N GLY A 310 18.93 16.24 -4.97
CA GLY A 310 18.16 16.79 -3.86
C GLY A 310 16.70 16.31 -3.88
N ALA A 311 16.06 16.28 -2.72
CA ALA A 311 14.71 15.76 -2.52
C ALA A 311 13.71 16.36 -3.52
N GLY A 312 12.92 15.50 -4.20
CA GLY A 312 11.85 15.92 -5.10
C GLY A 312 12.28 16.42 -6.48
N ASN A 313 13.60 16.44 -6.79
CA ASN A 313 14.12 16.96 -8.06
C ASN A 313 14.25 15.91 -9.18
N ALA A 314 14.06 14.61 -8.86
CA ALA A 314 14.11 13.53 -9.85
C ALA A 314 13.13 13.75 -11.01
N THR A 315 11.94 14.29 -10.75
CA THR A 315 10.93 14.56 -11.80
C THR A 315 11.39 15.69 -12.72
N ASP A 316 11.98 16.77 -12.18
CA ASP A 316 12.44 17.90 -12.97
C ASP A 316 13.61 17.50 -13.88
N TYR A 317 14.53 16.67 -13.39
CA TYR A 317 15.58 16.08 -14.23
C TYR A 317 15.00 15.27 -15.39
N LEU A 318 14.02 14.39 -15.13
CA LEU A 318 13.38 13.61 -16.17
C LEU A 318 12.65 14.50 -17.19
N VAL A 319 11.93 15.54 -16.75
CA VAL A 319 11.25 16.49 -17.65
C VAL A 319 12.24 17.16 -18.56
N ASN A 320 13.40 17.60 -18.05
CA ASN A 320 14.47 18.18 -18.86
C ASN A 320 15.01 17.18 -19.90
N ARG A 321 15.14 15.89 -19.52
CA ARG A 321 15.54 14.83 -20.46
C ARG A 321 14.47 14.58 -21.53
N TYR A 322 13.17 14.54 -21.17
CA TYR A 322 12.08 14.41 -22.13
C TYR A 322 12.04 15.56 -23.14
N GLN A 323 12.42 16.79 -22.73
CA GLN A 323 12.56 17.93 -23.64
C GLN A 323 13.66 17.68 -24.69
N GLN A 324 14.80 17.11 -24.28
CA GLN A 324 15.90 16.76 -25.21
C GLN A 324 15.47 15.73 -26.25
N TYR A 325 14.55 14.80 -25.89
CA TYR A 325 13.98 13.82 -26.80
C TYR A 325 12.79 14.33 -27.63
N GLY A 326 12.25 15.53 -27.33
CA GLY A 326 11.03 16.03 -27.96
C GLY A 326 9.75 15.29 -27.55
N TRP A 327 9.74 14.66 -26.37
CA TRP A 327 8.62 13.86 -25.88
C TRP A 327 7.55 14.73 -25.20
N GLU A 328 6.82 15.54 -25.97
CA GLU A 328 5.84 16.52 -25.46
C GLU A 328 4.78 15.90 -24.53
N GLY A 329 4.28 14.69 -24.84
CA GLY A 329 3.30 14.00 -24.02
C GLY A 329 3.80 13.63 -22.60
N TYR A 330 5.12 13.45 -22.43
CA TYR A 330 5.76 13.20 -21.14
C TYR A 330 6.06 14.50 -20.39
N ILE A 331 6.43 15.55 -21.13
CA ILE A 331 6.67 16.90 -20.58
C ILE A 331 5.38 17.41 -19.95
N GLY A 332 4.26 17.40 -20.70
CA GLY A 332 2.98 17.94 -20.22
C GLY A 332 2.38 17.20 -19.01
N ARG A 333 2.72 15.91 -18.83
CA ARG A 333 2.25 15.09 -17.71
C ARG A 333 3.18 15.08 -16.51
N HIS A 334 4.38 15.63 -16.60
CA HIS A 334 5.41 15.66 -15.55
C HIS A 334 5.61 14.27 -14.91
N PHE A 335 5.84 13.25 -15.74
CA PHE A 335 5.98 11.90 -15.24
C PHE A 335 7.16 11.76 -14.26
N SER A 336 6.86 11.31 -13.06
CA SER A 336 7.83 10.90 -12.05
C SER A 336 8.49 9.56 -12.43
N PRO A 337 9.55 9.13 -11.73
CA PRO A 337 10.20 7.84 -11.99
C PRO A 337 9.28 6.61 -11.96
N HIS A 338 8.08 6.68 -11.38
CA HIS A 338 7.17 5.55 -11.17
C HIS A 338 7.87 4.30 -10.58
N ASN A 339 8.89 4.52 -9.79
CA ASN A 339 9.65 3.54 -9.04
C ASN A 339 10.28 4.26 -7.85
N GLN A 340 9.86 3.91 -6.63
CA GLN A 340 10.32 4.60 -5.41
C GLN A 340 11.82 4.45 -5.20
N TYR A 341 12.40 3.29 -5.53
CA TYR A 341 13.84 3.07 -5.34
C TYR A 341 14.66 3.91 -6.30
N LEU A 342 14.23 3.98 -7.56
CA LEU A 342 14.86 4.80 -8.57
C LEU A 342 14.69 6.29 -8.22
N GLY A 343 13.49 6.70 -7.79
CA GLY A 343 13.24 8.07 -7.33
C GLY A 343 14.12 8.46 -6.14
N VAL A 344 14.27 7.58 -5.16
CA VAL A 344 15.19 7.81 -4.02
C VAL A 344 16.63 7.90 -4.47
N CYS A 345 17.07 7.06 -5.43
CA CYS A 345 18.41 7.11 -5.97
C CYS A 345 18.68 8.43 -6.71
N MET A 346 17.71 8.86 -7.51
CA MET A 346 17.81 10.13 -8.25
C MET A 346 17.76 11.35 -7.33
N ASP A 347 16.93 11.31 -6.28
CA ASP A 347 16.83 12.42 -5.33
C ASP A 347 18.00 12.48 -4.34
N LEU A 348 18.45 11.33 -3.80
CA LEU A 348 19.32 11.25 -2.61
C LEU A 348 20.59 10.41 -2.81
N GLY A 349 20.76 9.78 -3.97
CA GLY A 349 21.90 8.94 -4.30
C GLY A 349 21.77 7.48 -3.85
N LEU A 350 22.75 6.67 -4.26
CA LEU A 350 22.75 5.20 -4.06
C LEU A 350 22.81 4.80 -2.60
N ILE A 351 23.61 5.50 -1.79
CA ILE A 351 23.77 5.17 -0.35
C ILE A 351 22.43 5.31 0.37
N ALA A 352 21.70 6.41 0.11
CA ALA A 352 20.37 6.61 0.68
C ALA A 352 19.39 5.53 0.23
N THR A 353 19.48 5.09 -1.01
CA THR A 353 18.65 4.00 -1.56
C THR A 353 18.92 2.67 -0.85
N ILE A 354 20.19 2.32 -0.64
CA ILE A 354 20.57 1.11 0.09
C ILE A 354 20.07 1.16 1.53
N VAL A 355 20.26 2.28 2.23
CA VAL A 355 19.78 2.48 3.61
C VAL A 355 18.24 2.38 3.64
N PHE A 356 17.54 2.98 2.67
CA PHE A 356 16.09 2.90 2.53
C PHE A 356 15.62 1.44 2.38
N ILE A 357 16.24 0.66 1.50
CA ILE A 357 15.90 -0.77 1.29
C ILE A 357 16.13 -1.58 2.57
N ILE A 358 17.31 -1.42 3.20
CA ILE A 358 17.66 -2.11 4.46
C ILE A 358 16.64 -1.76 5.56
N PHE A 359 16.26 -0.49 5.67
CA PHE A 359 15.25 -0.06 6.63
C PHE A 359 13.93 -0.82 6.44
N TRP A 360 13.40 -0.87 5.19
CA TRP A 360 12.16 -1.57 4.89
C TRP A 360 12.24 -3.07 5.16
N ILE A 361 13.33 -3.72 4.78
CA ILE A 361 13.56 -5.15 5.07
C ILE A 361 13.63 -5.40 6.57
N GLY A 362 14.18 -4.48 7.34
CA GLY A 362 14.35 -4.60 8.80
C GLY A 362 13.05 -4.51 9.60
N ILE A 363 12.01 -3.81 9.08
CA ILE A 363 10.77 -3.54 9.82
C ILE A 363 10.13 -4.81 10.40
N PRO A 364 9.85 -5.89 9.64
CA PRO A 364 9.16 -7.05 10.18
C PRO A 364 9.91 -7.78 11.29
N PHE A 365 11.25 -7.70 11.30
CA PHE A 365 12.07 -8.38 12.31
C PHE A 365 11.97 -7.73 13.70
N MET A 366 11.50 -6.49 13.77
CA MET A 366 11.29 -5.75 15.02
C MET A 366 9.94 -6.06 15.68
N PHE A 367 9.09 -6.85 15.04
CA PHE A 367 7.80 -7.30 15.55
C PHE A 367 7.85 -8.79 15.91
N SER A 368 6.85 -9.28 16.65
CA SER A 368 6.78 -10.67 17.08
C SER A 368 5.39 -11.28 16.84
N GLY A 369 5.29 -12.60 16.83
CA GLY A 369 4.04 -13.32 16.72
C GLY A 369 3.15 -12.86 15.56
N THR A 370 1.85 -12.66 15.84
CA THR A 370 0.85 -12.23 14.85
C THR A 370 1.17 -10.83 14.28
N GLN A 371 1.78 -9.95 15.08
CA GLN A 371 2.23 -8.64 14.63
C GLN A 371 3.25 -8.79 13.48
N ARG A 372 4.28 -9.65 13.65
CA ARG A 372 5.31 -9.88 12.63
C ARG A 372 4.71 -10.39 11.33
N TYR A 373 3.79 -11.34 11.42
CA TYR A 373 3.11 -11.88 10.23
C TYR A 373 2.39 -10.77 9.42
N TRP A 374 1.59 -9.95 10.11
CA TRP A 374 0.87 -8.85 9.50
C TRP A 374 1.81 -7.81 8.88
N VAL A 375 2.80 -7.36 9.66
CA VAL A 375 3.78 -6.36 9.23
C VAL A 375 4.63 -6.88 8.08
N LEU A 376 4.99 -8.17 8.07
CA LEU A 376 5.71 -8.77 6.95
C LEU A 376 4.89 -8.72 5.66
N CYS A 377 3.60 -9.06 5.70
CA CYS A 377 2.71 -8.95 4.55
C CYS A 377 2.57 -7.49 4.08
N ALA A 378 2.34 -6.56 4.99
CA ALA A 378 2.18 -5.14 4.68
C ALA A 378 3.46 -4.52 4.08
N THR A 379 4.62 -4.84 4.66
CA THR A 379 5.93 -4.39 4.18
C THR A 379 6.23 -4.98 2.79
N ALA A 380 5.97 -6.25 2.60
CA ALA A 380 6.19 -6.90 1.31
C ALA A 380 5.33 -6.30 0.19
N ILE A 381 4.02 -6.07 0.45
CA ILE A 381 3.14 -5.35 -0.49
C ILE A 381 3.68 -3.95 -0.76
N SER A 382 4.07 -3.20 0.28
CA SER A 382 4.61 -1.84 0.12
C SER A 382 5.87 -1.85 -0.74
N MET A 383 6.80 -2.76 -0.49
CA MET A 383 8.04 -2.87 -1.26
C MET A 383 7.79 -3.27 -2.72
N CYS A 384 6.86 -4.18 -2.98
CA CYS A 384 6.43 -4.52 -4.34
C CYS A 384 5.76 -3.31 -5.03
N SER A 385 4.92 -2.56 -4.31
CA SER A 385 4.29 -1.33 -4.82
C SER A 385 5.34 -0.28 -5.21
N MET A 386 6.38 -0.13 -4.41
CA MET A 386 7.51 0.79 -4.64
C MET A 386 8.32 0.46 -5.89
N MET A 387 8.26 -0.77 -6.41
CA MET A 387 8.91 -1.13 -7.68
C MET A 387 8.22 -0.52 -8.91
N THR A 388 6.94 -0.20 -8.80
CA THR A 388 6.13 0.25 -9.94
C THR A 388 5.49 1.62 -9.75
N GLU A 389 5.60 2.21 -8.56
CA GLU A 389 5.03 3.51 -8.22
C GLU A 389 5.86 4.22 -7.14
N MET A 390 5.70 5.54 -7.09
CA MET A 390 6.19 6.37 -5.99
C MET A 390 5.21 6.28 -4.81
N LEU A 391 5.22 5.15 -4.10
CA LEU A 391 4.24 4.87 -3.04
C LEU A 391 4.21 5.98 -1.98
N LEU A 392 5.38 6.46 -1.55
CA LEU A 392 5.51 7.52 -0.55
C LEU A 392 5.40 8.92 -1.15
N GLY A 393 5.35 9.05 -2.48
CA GLY A 393 5.14 10.33 -3.17
C GLY A 393 3.72 10.89 -3.04
N GLY A 394 2.75 10.08 -2.61
CA GLY A 394 1.35 10.43 -2.44
C GLY A 394 0.83 10.17 -1.03
N LEU A 395 -0.14 11.00 -0.58
CA LEU A 395 -0.75 10.84 0.74
C LEU A 395 -1.42 9.47 0.92
N GLU A 396 -2.04 8.91 -0.12
CA GLU A 396 -2.69 7.60 -0.05
C GLU A 396 -1.73 6.48 0.33
N GLY A 397 -0.54 6.46 -0.28
CA GLY A 397 0.48 5.47 0.03
C GLY A 397 1.05 5.64 1.44
N ILE A 398 1.28 6.90 1.86
CA ILE A 398 1.73 7.20 3.23
C ILE A 398 0.67 6.75 4.25
N VAL A 399 -0.60 7.09 4.05
CA VAL A 399 -1.69 6.68 4.94
C VAL A 399 -1.82 5.16 4.98
N PHE A 400 -1.69 4.48 3.82
CA PHE A 400 -1.66 3.02 3.79
C PHE A 400 -0.57 2.46 4.70
N VAL A 401 0.67 2.92 4.56
CA VAL A 401 1.82 2.46 5.37
C VAL A 401 1.58 2.72 6.86
N VAL A 402 1.16 3.93 7.22
CA VAL A 402 0.90 4.32 8.63
C VAL A 402 -0.20 3.45 9.23
N VAL A 403 -1.32 3.29 8.52
CA VAL A 403 -2.45 2.48 9.02
C VAL A 403 -2.06 1.02 9.17
N MET A 404 -1.32 0.45 8.21
CA MET A 404 -0.86 -0.94 8.31
C MET A 404 0.11 -1.15 9.48
N ALA A 405 0.96 -0.18 9.77
CA ALA A 405 1.85 -0.19 10.93
C ALA A 405 1.05 -0.12 12.25
N VAL A 406 0.06 0.76 12.34
CA VAL A 406 -0.82 0.90 13.51
C VAL A 406 -1.62 -0.38 13.75
N LEU A 407 -2.23 -0.94 12.70
CA LEU A 407 -2.94 -2.22 12.80
C LEU A 407 -2.01 -3.35 13.25
N GLY A 408 -0.78 -3.39 12.73
CA GLY A 408 0.24 -4.33 13.17
C GLY A 408 0.59 -4.17 14.65
N TYR A 409 0.72 -2.95 15.14
CA TYR A 409 0.98 -2.67 16.55
C TYR A 409 -0.17 -3.10 17.47
N LEU A 410 -1.42 -2.96 17.03
CA LEU A 410 -2.60 -3.34 17.80
C LEU A 410 -2.79 -4.86 17.93
N LEU A 411 -2.20 -5.67 17.05
CA LEU A 411 -2.30 -7.12 17.09
C LEU A 411 -1.56 -7.72 18.29
N PRO A 412 -1.99 -8.91 18.75
CA PRO A 412 -1.29 -9.60 19.84
C PRO A 412 0.11 -10.06 19.41
N THR A 413 1.05 -10.05 20.36
CA THR A 413 2.42 -10.56 20.17
C THR A 413 2.50 -12.09 20.15
N THR A 414 1.45 -12.79 20.60
CA THR A 414 1.32 -14.24 20.54
C THR A 414 1.06 -14.71 19.11
N ASN A 415 1.45 -15.94 18.79
CA ASN A 415 1.10 -16.52 17.50
C ASN A 415 -0.40 -16.75 17.41
N PHE A 416 -1.01 -16.46 16.26
CA PHE A 416 -2.44 -16.69 16.07
C PHE A 416 -2.83 -18.19 16.13
N ARG A 417 -1.86 -19.11 16.10
CA ARG A 417 -2.07 -20.54 16.41
C ARG A 417 -2.39 -20.76 17.89
N ASP A 418 -1.74 -20.02 18.78
CA ASP A 418 -1.92 -20.14 20.23
C ASP A 418 -3.23 -19.45 20.64
N VAL A 419 -3.65 -18.43 19.89
CA VAL A 419 -4.97 -17.79 20.02
C VAL A 419 -6.11 -18.77 19.71
N ARG A 420 -5.86 -19.86 18.95
CA ARG A 420 -6.82 -20.93 18.72
C ARG A 420 -7.14 -21.76 19.97
N LEU A 421 -6.15 -21.88 20.88
CA LEU A 421 -6.23 -22.76 22.03
C LEU A 421 -6.73 -22.09 23.30
N SER A 422 -6.67 -20.75 23.34
CA SER A 422 -7.24 -19.98 24.45
C SER A 422 -8.74 -19.79 24.25
N SER A 423 -9.54 -20.49 25.05
CA SER A 423 -10.99 -20.26 25.14
C SER A 423 -11.27 -18.81 25.58
N PRO A 424 -12.46 -18.24 25.26
CA PRO A 424 -12.82 -16.87 25.66
C PRO A 424 -12.70 -16.59 27.17
N ASN A 425 -12.70 -17.64 28.00
CA ASN A 425 -12.68 -17.57 29.45
C ASN A 425 -11.28 -17.46 30.08
N SER A 426 -10.19 -17.67 29.32
CA SER A 426 -8.83 -17.63 29.86
C SER A 426 -8.16 -16.23 29.79
N ILE A 427 -8.79 -15.27 29.11
CA ILE A 427 -8.22 -13.92 28.93
C ILE A 427 -8.56 -12.98 30.11
N SER A 428 -9.51 -13.35 30.97
CA SER A 428 -9.85 -12.58 32.19
C SER A 428 -8.88 -12.80 33.37
N ALA A 429 -8.03 -13.82 33.33
CA ALA A 429 -7.17 -14.20 34.45
C ALA A 429 -5.78 -13.51 34.50
N HIS A 430 -5.44 -12.64 33.56
CA HIS A 430 -4.17 -11.90 33.54
C HIS A 430 -4.36 -10.36 33.69
N LYS A 431 -5.42 -9.95 34.34
CA LYS A 431 -5.67 -8.55 34.71
C LYS A 431 -5.72 -8.34 36.23
N GLU A 432 -4.95 -9.10 36.99
CA GLU A 432 -4.64 -8.79 38.38
C GLU A 432 -3.15 -8.41 38.53
#